data_caa4d1e49f47aedc1f7b441f747037e4
#
_entry.id   caa4d1e49f47aedc1f7b441f747037e4
#
_cell.length_a   1.000
_cell.length_b   1.000
_cell.length_c   1.000
_cell.angle_alpha   90.00
_cell.angle_beta   90.00
_cell.angle_gamma   90.00
#
_symmetry.space_group_name_H-M   'P 1'
#
loop_
_entity.id
_entity.type
_entity.pdbx_description
1 polymer ?
#
loop_
_entity_poly.entity_id
_entity_poly.type
_entity_poly.pdbx_seq_one_letter_code
_entity_poly.pdbx_strand_id
1 'polypeptide(L)'
;MVQGRHGKKWMTALLLAALLLLLTPAAQAEEMPSFRFSLSANGKTEVQAQPGDVIALLLRLERTDSDDPYTMYAMQDEVVYDPLFLQLLPESSLTAEGVRIADAAEAEGVRACYLAFADFNGGAAWQANTVVAVVQFQVVGQSGASVLHNRNYLVSRQDGRSAYDAAACDVTVVVSETCSVTFESAGGSSLPSQTVTRGQRLARPDDPVREGYRLTGWYSDPALTRLWDFDTDTVTANMTLYAGWEAEEAPGTPEKRGSTGWALAALPVVLIALWIRRKRR
;
A
#
# COMPACT_ATOMS: atom_id res chain seq x y z
N MET A 1 45.43 55.08 -64.76
CA MET A 1 44.42 55.07 -63.71
C MET A 1 43.39 54.01 -64.03
N VAL A 2 43.59 52.76 -63.65
CA VAL A 2 42.60 51.71 -63.72
C VAL A 2 42.78 50.85 -62.45
N GLN A 3 42.24 51.30 -61.37
CA GLN A 3 42.11 50.50 -60.16
C GLN A 3 40.75 50.85 -59.52
N GLY A 4 39.82 49.95 -59.48
CA GLY A 4 38.62 50.19 -58.73
C GLY A 4 37.40 49.33 -59.07
N ARG A 5 37.52 48.34 -59.96
CA ARG A 5 36.35 47.57 -60.39
C ARG A 5 36.30 46.08 -59.90
N HIS A 6 37.39 45.57 -59.37
CA HIS A 6 37.46 44.17 -58.94
C HIS A 6 37.07 43.97 -57.47
N GLY A 7 37.27 44.94 -56.57
CA GLY A 7 36.97 44.83 -55.15
C GLY A 7 35.48 44.75 -54.83
N LYS A 8 34.61 45.39 -55.62
CA LYS A 8 33.15 45.33 -55.36
C LYS A 8 32.50 44.01 -55.74
N LYS A 9 33.08 43.29 -56.72
CA LYS A 9 32.53 41.95 -57.09
C LYS A 9 32.85 40.84 -56.08
N TRP A 10 33.98 40.94 -55.39
CA TRP A 10 34.37 39.98 -54.36
C TRP A 10 33.59 40.19 -53.06
N MET A 11 33.29 41.46 -52.71
CA MET A 11 32.47 41.74 -51.54
C MET A 11 31.02 41.31 -51.73
N THR A 12 30.44 41.40 -52.91
CA THR A 12 29.10 40.93 -53.21
C THR A 12 29.06 39.41 -53.28
N ALA A 13 30.11 38.72 -53.73
CA ALA A 13 30.20 37.24 -53.71
C ALA A 13 30.35 36.68 -52.28
N LEU A 14 31.13 37.36 -51.41
CA LEU A 14 31.27 37.02 -50.01
C LEU A 14 29.96 37.25 -49.19
N LEU A 15 29.24 38.32 -49.48
CA LEU A 15 27.93 38.62 -48.89
C LEU A 15 26.86 37.64 -49.35
N LEU A 16 26.87 37.14 -50.59
CA LEU A 16 25.95 36.09 -51.06
C LEU A 16 26.32 34.76 -50.51
N ALA A 17 27.60 34.41 -50.33
CA ALA A 17 28.03 33.18 -49.69
C ALA A 17 27.68 33.16 -48.19
N ALA A 18 27.83 34.31 -47.50
CA ALA A 18 27.41 34.47 -46.11
C ALA A 18 25.86 34.39 -45.94
N LEU A 19 25.11 34.90 -46.92
CA LEU A 19 23.64 34.83 -46.92
C LEU A 19 23.12 33.40 -47.23
N LEU A 20 23.86 32.64 -48.06
CA LEU A 20 23.54 31.24 -48.35
C LEU A 20 23.87 30.30 -47.17
N LEU A 21 24.87 30.67 -46.35
CA LEU A 21 25.17 29.95 -45.10
C LEU A 21 24.12 30.25 -44.02
N LEU A 22 23.38 31.34 -44.10
CA LEU A 22 22.25 31.67 -43.21
C LEU A 22 20.93 31.03 -43.68
N LEU A 23 20.90 30.43 -44.88
CA LEU A 23 19.75 29.70 -45.44
C LEU A 23 19.91 28.18 -45.43
N THR A 24 20.96 27.63 -44.81
CA THR A 24 20.87 26.23 -44.40
C THR A 24 19.73 26.15 -43.40
N PRO A 25 18.67 25.37 -43.67
CA PRO A 25 17.74 25.08 -42.59
C PRO A 25 18.60 24.63 -41.42
N ALA A 26 18.50 25.31 -40.27
CA ALA A 26 19.00 24.75 -39.05
C ALA A 26 18.46 23.31 -39.07
N ALA A 27 19.37 22.34 -39.15
CA ALA A 27 18.98 20.96 -38.99
C ALA A 27 18.15 21.01 -37.74
N GLN A 28 16.84 20.83 -37.89
CA GLN A 28 15.96 20.70 -36.73
C GLN A 28 16.64 19.62 -35.90
N ALA A 29 17.20 20.05 -34.77
CA ALA A 29 17.65 19.07 -33.81
C ALA A 29 16.40 18.23 -33.60
N GLU A 30 16.42 17.01 -34.11
CA GLU A 30 15.33 16.08 -33.92
C GLU A 30 15.09 16.04 -32.39
N GLU A 31 13.99 16.64 -31.96
CA GLU A 31 13.65 16.64 -30.54
C GLU A 31 13.63 15.17 -30.11
N MET A 32 14.53 14.87 -29.21
CA MET A 32 14.60 13.48 -28.69
C MET A 32 13.31 13.18 -27.92
N PRO A 33 12.67 12.05 -28.17
CA PRO A 33 11.52 11.65 -27.38
C PRO A 33 11.86 11.72 -25.89
N SER A 34 11.02 12.38 -25.13
CA SER A 34 11.12 12.44 -23.67
C SER A 34 10.28 11.34 -23.05
N PHE A 35 10.80 10.71 -22.00
CA PHE A 35 10.16 9.59 -21.30
C PHE A 35 10.09 9.84 -19.82
N ARG A 36 9.03 9.33 -19.20
CA ARG A 36 8.83 9.33 -17.75
C ARG A 36 8.48 7.92 -17.28
N PHE A 37 9.19 7.44 -16.27
CA PHE A 37 8.74 6.28 -15.50
C PHE A 37 7.76 6.72 -14.42
N SER A 38 6.73 5.91 -14.19
CA SER A 38 5.82 6.07 -13.07
C SER A 38 5.59 4.73 -12.36
N LEU A 39 5.56 4.80 -11.02
CA LEU A 39 5.22 3.68 -10.15
C LEU A 39 3.85 3.91 -9.51
N SER A 40 3.08 2.83 -9.41
CA SER A 40 1.86 2.84 -8.59
C SER A 40 1.52 1.43 -8.11
N ALA A 41 0.90 1.34 -6.95
CA ALA A 41 0.27 0.12 -6.48
C ALA A 41 -1.24 0.37 -6.39
N ASN A 42 -2.05 -0.43 -7.11
CA ASN A 42 -3.50 -0.21 -7.22
C ASN A 42 -3.87 1.22 -7.68
N GLY A 43 -3.04 1.83 -8.55
CA GLY A 43 -3.22 3.20 -9.03
C GLY A 43 -2.93 4.30 -8.00
N LYS A 44 -2.27 3.98 -6.89
CA LYS A 44 -1.91 4.88 -5.80
C LYS A 44 -0.39 4.88 -5.56
N THR A 45 0.10 5.96 -4.97
CA THR A 45 1.48 6.09 -4.48
C THR A 45 1.64 5.75 -3.00
N GLU A 46 0.52 5.47 -2.32
CA GLU A 46 0.49 4.94 -0.95
C GLU A 46 -0.56 3.85 -0.84
N VAL A 47 -0.19 2.70 -0.28
CA VAL A 47 -1.08 1.56 -0.05
C VAL A 47 -0.96 1.05 1.37
N GLN A 48 -2.10 0.63 1.92
CA GLN A 48 -2.16 -0.07 3.20
C GLN A 48 -2.11 -1.57 2.94
N ALA A 49 -1.35 -2.30 3.74
CA ALA A 49 -1.16 -3.72 3.60
C ALA A 49 -1.05 -4.42 4.96
N GLN A 50 -1.25 -5.73 4.95
CA GLN A 50 -1.04 -6.60 6.09
C GLN A 50 0.11 -7.57 5.83
N PRO A 51 0.74 -8.12 6.88
CA PRO A 51 1.70 -9.19 6.71
C PRO A 51 1.09 -10.36 5.92
N GLY A 52 1.81 -10.81 4.90
CA GLY A 52 1.36 -11.88 3.98
C GLY A 52 0.65 -11.40 2.72
N ASP A 53 0.20 -10.14 2.65
CA ASP A 53 -0.40 -9.59 1.44
C ASP A 53 0.58 -9.59 0.27
N VAL A 54 0.04 -9.66 -0.95
CA VAL A 54 0.80 -9.48 -2.18
C VAL A 54 0.42 -8.15 -2.81
N ILE A 55 1.43 -7.30 -3.04
CA ILE A 55 1.29 -6.00 -3.67
C ILE A 55 1.75 -6.08 -5.11
N ALA A 56 0.90 -5.65 -6.04
CA ALA A 56 1.23 -5.50 -7.44
C ALA A 56 1.71 -4.06 -7.70
N LEU A 57 3.01 -3.90 -7.91
CA LEU A 57 3.62 -2.64 -8.32
C LEU A 57 3.58 -2.53 -9.85
N LEU A 58 2.86 -1.55 -10.34
CA LEU A 58 2.78 -1.21 -11.75
C LEU A 58 3.89 -0.24 -12.11
N LEU A 59 4.78 -0.65 -13.00
CA LEU A 59 5.77 0.20 -13.62
C LEU A 59 5.31 0.54 -15.03
N ARG A 60 5.23 1.82 -15.33
CA ARG A 60 4.80 2.35 -16.61
C ARG A 60 5.85 3.30 -17.17
N LEU A 61 6.07 3.20 -18.48
CA LEU A 61 6.88 4.16 -19.25
C LEU A 61 5.95 4.97 -20.16
N GLU A 62 5.97 6.26 -19.99
CA GLU A 62 5.21 7.23 -20.78
C GLU A 62 6.16 8.03 -21.66
N ARG A 63 5.81 8.20 -22.93
CA ARG A 63 6.39 9.18 -23.81
C ARG A 63 5.73 10.53 -23.53
N THR A 64 6.50 11.57 -23.18
CA THR A 64 5.95 12.86 -22.72
C THR A 64 5.84 13.93 -23.81
N ASP A 65 6.42 13.69 -24.97
CA ASP A 65 6.45 14.63 -26.11
C ASP A 65 5.41 14.29 -27.20
N SER A 66 4.89 13.07 -27.24
CA SER A 66 3.91 12.62 -28.23
C SER A 66 3.14 11.37 -27.74
N ASP A 67 1.92 11.20 -28.25
CA ASP A 67 1.11 9.99 -28.07
C ASP A 67 1.41 8.90 -29.12
N ASP A 68 2.34 9.15 -30.05
CA ASP A 68 2.67 8.20 -31.10
C ASP A 68 3.50 7.03 -30.57
N PRO A 69 3.34 5.83 -31.15
CA PRO A 69 4.25 4.71 -30.90
C PRO A 69 5.69 5.08 -31.27
N TYR A 70 6.64 4.39 -30.65
CA TYR A 70 8.06 4.59 -30.87
C TYR A 70 8.82 3.28 -30.91
N THR A 71 10.06 3.30 -31.44
CA THR A 71 10.94 2.15 -31.43
C THR A 71 11.83 2.19 -30.20
N MET A 72 11.65 1.22 -29.30
CA MET A 72 12.47 1.00 -28.11
C MET A 72 13.69 0.16 -28.49
N TYR A 73 14.89 0.62 -28.21
CA TYR A 73 16.14 -0.12 -28.39
C TYR A 73 16.69 -0.67 -27.09
N ALA A 74 16.66 0.12 -26.03
CA ALA A 74 17.01 -0.36 -24.70
C ALA A 74 16.34 0.48 -23.62
N MET A 75 15.97 -0.16 -22.53
CA MET A 75 15.57 0.49 -21.31
C MET A 75 16.14 -0.26 -20.10
N GLN A 76 16.37 0.47 -19.06
CA GLN A 76 16.72 -0.06 -17.75
C GLN A 76 15.96 0.75 -16.68
N ASP A 77 15.53 0.05 -15.65
CA ASP A 77 14.97 0.65 -14.47
C ASP A 77 15.38 -0.13 -13.23
N GLU A 78 15.46 0.54 -12.11
CA GLU A 78 15.87 -0.03 -10.84
C GLU A 78 14.89 0.42 -9.75
N VAL A 79 14.16 -0.55 -9.19
CA VAL A 79 13.26 -0.32 -8.06
C VAL A 79 13.89 -0.87 -6.79
N VAL A 80 14.28 0.03 -5.90
CA VAL A 80 14.89 -0.33 -4.61
C VAL A 80 13.81 -0.59 -3.57
N TYR A 81 14.03 -1.58 -2.71
CA TYR A 81 13.12 -1.95 -1.65
C TYR A 81 13.84 -2.49 -0.40
N ASP A 82 13.17 -2.43 0.74
CA ASP A 82 13.65 -3.00 2.01
C ASP A 82 13.21 -4.47 2.13
N PRO A 83 14.15 -5.44 2.15
CA PRO A 83 13.82 -6.85 2.28
C PRO A 83 13.28 -7.26 3.66
N LEU A 84 13.36 -6.39 4.67
CA LEU A 84 12.72 -6.61 5.96
C LEU A 84 11.21 -6.40 5.90
N PHE A 85 10.72 -5.65 4.90
CA PHE A 85 9.31 -5.38 4.69
C PHE A 85 8.72 -6.08 3.48
N LEU A 86 9.49 -6.24 2.41
CA LEU A 86 9.00 -6.71 1.12
C LEU A 86 9.91 -7.80 0.56
N GLN A 87 9.31 -8.81 -0.03
CA GLN A 87 9.99 -9.87 -0.77
C GLN A 87 9.51 -9.86 -2.22
N LEU A 88 10.43 -9.71 -3.18
CA LEU A 88 10.12 -9.80 -4.60
C LEU A 88 9.66 -11.22 -4.97
N LEU A 89 8.62 -11.32 -5.79
CA LEU A 89 8.09 -12.56 -6.36
C LEU A 89 8.27 -12.55 -7.88
N PRO A 90 9.46 -12.85 -8.41
CA PRO A 90 9.76 -12.70 -9.84
C PRO A 90 8.91 -13.63 -10.71
N GLU A 91 8.63 -14.85 -10.26
CA GLU A 91 7.85 -15.86 -10.99
C GLU A 91 6.37 -15.46 -11.17
N SER A 92 5.84 -14.60 -10.30
CA SER A 92 4.47 -14.09 -10.36
C SER A 92 4.37 -12.72 -11.04
N SER A 93 5.51 -12.12 -11.37
CA SER A 93 5.57 -10.80 -12.01
C SER A 93 5.35 -10.93 -13.52
N LEU A 94 4.67 -9.93 -14.08
CA LEU A 94 4.41 -9.84 -15.52
C LEU A 94 5.27 -8.73 -16.12
N THR A 95 5.81 -8.95 -17.31
CA THR A 95 6.62 -7.96 -18.02
C THR A 95 6.14 -7.77 -19.45
N ALA A 96 6.40 -6.59 -20.03
CA ALA A 96 6.31 -6.41 -21.47
C ALA A 96 7.26 -7.37 -22.19
N GLU A 97 6.95 -7.67 -23.45
CA GLU A 97 7.73 -8.60 -24.25
C GLU A 97 9.23 -8.19 -24.31
N GLY A 98 10.09 -9.13 -24.02
CA GLY A 98 11.56 -8.93 -23.99
C GLY A 98 12.11 -8.25 -22.74
N VAL A 99 11.28 -7.72 -21.87
CA VAL A 99 11.72 -7.16 -20.57
C VAL A 99 12.05 -8.29 -19.61
N ARG A 100 13.20 -8.19 -18.96
CA ARG A 100 13.70 -9.14 -17.97
C ARG A 100 13.70 -8.52 -16.59
N ILE A 101 13.38 -9.33 -15.58
CA ILE A 101 13.47 -8.98 -14.16
C ILE A 101 14.68 -9.71 -13.57
N ALA A 102 15.43 -9.01 -12.74
CA ALA A 102 16.45 -9.58 -11.88
C ALA A 102 16.37 -8.94 -10.49
N ASP A 103 16.71 -9.71 -9.46
CA ASP A 103 16.74 -9.27 -8.06
C ASP A 103 18.18 -9.39 -7.53
N ALA A 104 18.70 -8.31 -6.95
CA ALA A 104 20.04 -8.28 -6.41
C ALA A 104 20.10 -7.58 -5.05
N ALA A 105 21.06 -8.02 -4.24
CA ALA A 105 21.39 -7.30 -2.99
C ALA A 105 22.20 -6.05 -3.33
N GLU A 106 21.84 -4.95 -2.68
CA GLU A 106 22.52 -3.67 -2.76
C GLU A 106 23.25 -3.35 -1.45
N ALA A 107 23.97 -2.22 -1.43
CA ALA A 107 24.56 -1.71 -0.21
C ALA A 107 23.50 -1.36 0.85
N GLU A 108 23.91 -1.24 2.10
CA GLU A 108 23.07 -0.80 3.23
C GLU A 108 21.87 -1.69 3.56
N GLY A 109 21.88 -2.95 3.11
CA GLY A 109 20.85 -3.94 3.47
C GLY A 109 19.56 -3.86 2.65
N VAL A 110 19.50 -2.99 1.64
CA VAL A 110 18.38 -2.95 0.68
C VAL A 110 18.59 -3.91 -0.48
N ARG A 111 17.55 -4.17 -1.25
CA ARG A 111 17.58 -4.93 -2.50
C ARG A 111 17.07 -4.09 -3.64
N ALA A 112 17.43 -4.47 -4.85
CA ALA A 112 16.91 -3.83 -6.05
C ALA A 112 16.31 -4.87 -7.02
N CYS A 113 15.14 -4.54 -7.51
CA CYS A 113 14.51 -5.18 -8.66
C CYS A 113 14.97 -4.44 -9.91
N TYR A 114 15.77 -5.09 -10.74
CA TYR A 114 16.22 -4.58 -12.02
C TYR A 114 15.28 -5.02 -13.11
N LEU A 115 14.86 -4.05 -13.96
CA LEU A 115 14.14 -4.31 -15.18
C LEU A 115 15.00 -3.84 -16.36
N ALA A 116 15.16 -4.69 -17.35
CA ALA A 116 15.97 -4.38 -18.50
C ALA A 116 15.37 -4.95 -19.79
N PHE A 117 15.45 -4.15 -20.83
CA PHE A 117 15.15 -4.52 -22.22
C PHE A 117 16.31 -4.07 -23.13
N ALA A 118 16.68 -4.86 -24.09
CA ALA A 118 17.62 -4.45 -25.14
C ALA A 118 17.37 -5.22 -26.43
N ASP A 119 17.16 -4.52 -27.52
CA ASP A 119 17.13 -5.04 -28.90
C ASP A 119 17.79 -4.02 -29.84
N PHE A 120 19.05 -4.27 -30.18
CA PHE A 120 19.83 -3.42 -31.07
C PHE A 120 19.75 -3.87 -32.54
N ASN A 121 19.02 -4.96 -32.86
CA ASN A 121 18.90 -5.49 -34.22
C ASN A 121 17.72 -4.88 -35.00
N GLY A 122 16.97 -3.99 -34.43
CA GLY A 122 15.82 -3.34 -35.06
C GLY A 122 14.95 -2.60 -34.06
N GLY A 123 15.13 -2.90 -32.82
CA GLY A 123 14.28 -2.39 -31.73
C GLY A 123 12.90 -3.05 -31.73
N ALA A 124 12.13 -2.76 -30.70
CA ALA A 124 10.74 -3.19 -30.57
C ALA A 124 9.78 -2.01 -30.66
N ALA A 125 8.62 -2.21 -31.27
CA ALA A 125 7.56 -1.20 -31.33
C ALA A 125 6.85 -1.14 -29.98
N TRP A 126 6.94 0.01 -29.30
CA TRP A 126 6.27 0.29 -28.02
C TRP A 126 5.24 1.41 -28.20
N GLN A 127 4.18 1.34 -27.41
CA GLN A 127 3.18 2.40 -27.36
C GLN A 127 3.68 3.57 -26.51
N ALA A 128 3.18 4.78 -26.79
CA ALA A 128 3.51 5.97 -26.02
C ALA A 128 3.28 5.82 -24.50
N ASN A 129 2.39 4.91 -24.12
CA ASN A 129 2.09 4.60 -22.74
C ASN A 129 2.14 3.08 -22.55
N THR A 130 3.31 2.57 -22.19
CA THR A 130 3.56 1.14 -22.08
C THR A 130 3.66 0.70 -20.61
N VAL A 131 2.89 -0.32 -20.23
CA VAL A 131 3.13 -1.04 -18.98
C VAL A 131 4.37 -1.91 -19.16
N VAL A 132 5.46 -1.50 -18.52
CA VAL A 132 6.76 -2.21 -18.59
C VAL A 132 6.71 -3.47 -17.78
N ALA A 133 6.16 -3.39 -16.57
CA ALA A 133 6.03 -4.53 -15.68
C ALA A 133 4.90 -4.34 -14.65
N VAL A 134 4.37 -5.46 -14.20
CA VAL A 134 3.60 -5.58 -12.96
C VAL A 134 4.42 -6.46 -12.03
N VAL A 135 5.16 -5.85 -11.13
CA VAL A 135 6.08 -6.55 -10.22
C VAL A 135 5.36 -6.92 -8.95
N GLN A 136 5.42 -8.18 -8.55
CA GLN A 136 4.75 -8.68 -7.37
C GLN A 136 5.71 -8.69 -6.17
N PHE A 137 5.26 -8.11 -5.05
CA PHE A 137 5.96 -8.14 -3.78
C PHE A 137 5.07 -8.74 -2.69
N GLN A 138 5.59 -9.70 -1.95
CA GLN A 138 4.96 -10.18 -0.72
C GLN A 138 5.37 -9.29 0.45
N VAL A 139 4.40 -8.90 1.26
CA VAL A 139 4.63 -8.18 2.52
C VAL A 139 5.09 -9.18 3.57
N VAL A 140 6.34 -9.03 4.03
CA VAL A 140 6.94 -9.87 5.07
C VAL A 140 7.13 -9.13 6.39
N GLY A 141 7.14 -7.79 6.36
CA GLY A 141 7.21 -6.93 7.55
C GLY A 141 5.93 -7.01 8.38
N GLN A 142 6.05 -6.79 9.69
CA GLN A 142 4.92 -6.90 10.62
C GLN A 142 4.18 -5.56 10.79
N SER A 143 4.92 -4.46 10.90
CA SER A 143 4.34 -3.12 11.02
C SER A 143 5.38 -2.06 10.68
N GLY A 144 4.94 -0.94 10.14
CA GLY A 144 5.79 0.18 9.74
C GLY A 144 5.52 0.60 8.32
N ALA A 145 6.42 1.40 7.74
CA ALA A 145 6.33 1.82 6.35
C ALA A 145 7.61 1.49 5.61
N SER A 146 7.48 1.05 4.37
CA SER A 146 8.58 0.83 3.43
C SER A 146 8.30 1.58 2.14
N VAL A 147 9.33 2.11 1.52
CA VAL A 147 9.23 2.83 0.25
C VAL A 147 9.85 1.99 -0.85
N LEU A 148 9.09 1.78 -1.92
CA LEU A 148 9.58 1.29 -3.19
C LEU A 148 10.04 2.50 -3.99
N HIS A 149 11.33 2.64 -4.17
CA HIS A 149 11.96 3.82 -4.76
C HIS A 149 12.52 3.51 -6.14
N ASN A 150 12.07 4.26 -7.15
CA ASN A 150 12.61 4.18 -8.51
C ASN A 150 13.87 5.02 -8.64
N ARG A 151 14.94 4.42 -9.16
CA ARG A 151 16.22 5.12 -9.43
C ARG A 151 16.94 4.51 -10.64
N ASN A 152 17.98 5.20 -11.12
CA ASN A 152 18.90 4.71 -12.16
C ASN A 152 18.21 4.25 -13.45
N TYR A 153 17.10 4.87 -13.80
CA TYR A 153 16.38 4.53 -15.03
C TYR A 153 16.97 5.20 -16.26
N LEU A 154 16.85 4.51 -17.37
CA LEU A 154 17.47 4.86 -18.65
C LEU A 154 16.59 4.39 -19.79
N VAL A 155 16.42 5.24 -20.79
CA VAL A 155 15.88 4.85 -22.10
C VAL A 155 16.89 5.23 -23.17
N SER A 156 17.29 4.27 -23.99
CA SER A 156 18.31 4.46 -25.02
C SER A 156 17.74 4.34 -26.42
N ARG A 157 18.21 5.21 -27.30
CA ARG A 157 17.99 5.15 -28.74
C ARG A 157 19.02 4.22 -29.41
N GLN A 158 18.81 3.94 -30.68
CA GLN A 158 19.73 3.13 -31.49
C GLN A 158 21.18 3.70 -31.52
N ASP A 159 21.35 5.02 -31.44
CA ASP A 159 22.66 5.69 -31.39
C ASP A 159 23.29 5.71 -29.98
N GLY A 160 22.66 5.04 -29.00
CA GLY A 160 23.11 4.98 -27.60
C GLY A 160 22.81 6.23 -26.79
N ARG A 161 22.11 7.24 -27.36
CA ARG A 161 21.69 8.41 -26.60
C ARG A 161 20.54 8.09 -25.70
N SER A 162 20.56 8.64 -24.49
CA SER A 162 19.49 8.51 -23.51
C SER A 162 18.56 9.71 -23.53
N ALA A 163 17.28 9.45 -23.36
CA ALA A 163 16.26 10.50 -23.21
C ALA A 163 15.29 10.08 -22.10
N TYR A 164 15.22 10.85 -21.01
CA TYR A 164 14.28 10.62 -19.92
C TYR A 164 14.07 11.89 -19.11
N ASP A 165 12.89 12.01 -18.54
CA ASP A 165 12.58 13.03 -17.53
C ASP A 165 12.92 12.47 -16.15
N ALA A 166 13.78 13.18 -15.42
CA ALA A 166 14.27 12.76 -14.10
C ALA A 166 13.23 13.02 -13.00
N ALA A 167 12.09 12.36 -13.06
CA ALA A 167 11.16 12.34 -11.94
C ALA A 167 11.29 11.00 -11.22
N ALA A 168 11.94 11.01 -10.06
CA ALA A 168 11.86 9.87 -9.15
C ALA A 168 10.39 9.66 -8.77
N CYS A 169 9.94 8.43 -8.78
CA CYS A 169 8.62 8.07 -8.31
C CYS A 169 8.74 7.02 -7.21
N ASP A 170 7.98 7.24 -6.15
CA ASP A 170 7.97 6.41 -4.97
C ASP A 170 6.59 5.81 -4.76
N VAL A 171 6.55 4.60 -4.22
CA VAL A 171 5.33 4.02 -3.67
C VAL A 171 5.60 3.64 -2.22
N THR A 172 4.82 4.22 -1.32
CA THR A 172 4.86 3.90 0.10
C THR A 172 3.92 2.74 0.41
N VAL A 173 4.44 1.71 1.05
CA VAL A 173 3.69 0.58 1.57
C VAL A 173 3.64 0.71 3.09
N VAL A 174 2.46 0.98 3.63
CA VAL A 174 2.21 1.05 5.08
C VAL A 174 1.70 -0.30 5.54
N VAL A 175 2.52 -1.01 6.30
CA VAL A 175 2.18 -2.34 6.84
C VAL A 175 1.59 -2.18 8.22
N SER A 176 0.39 -2.73 8.44
CA SER A 176 -0.28 -2.73 9.73
C SER A 176 -0.90 -4.10 10.00
N GLU A 177 -0.59 -4.66 11.16
CA GLU A 177 -1.24 -5.88 11.62
C GLU A 177 -2.62 -5.52 12.19
N THR A 178 -3.67 -6.23 11.78
CA THR A 178 -5.00 -6.07 12.34
C THR A 178 -5.36 -7.24 13.24
N CYS A 179 -6.17 -6.96 14.26
CA CYS A 179 -6.70 -7.94 15.18
C CYS A 179 -8.23 -7.99 15.04
N SER A 180 -8.78 -9.19 15.12
CA SER A 180 -10.23 -9.40 15.17
C SER A 180 -10.69 -9.47 16.62
N VAL A 181 -11.74 -8.69 16.95
CA VAL A 181 -12.42 -8.75 18.25
C VAL A 181 -13.84 -9.27 18.04
N THR A 182 -14.15 -10.39 18.68
CA THR A 182 -15.50 -10.98 18.70
C THR A 182 -16.20 -10.59 19.99
N PHE A 183 -17.55 -10.55 19.97
CA PHE A 183 -18.37 -10.21 21.12
C PHE A 183 -19.24 -11.41 21.51
N GLU A 184 -19.03 -11.94 22.69
CA GLU A 184 -19.86 -12.98 23.30
C GLU A 184 -20.91 -12.29 24.20
N SER A 185 -22.11 -12.17 23.70
CA SER A 185 -23.19 -11.43 24.36
C SER A 185 -23.92 -12.22 25.45
N ALA A 186 -23.55 -13.47 25.71
CA ALA A 186 -24.04 -14.31 26.81
C ALA A 186 -25.57 -14.27 26.97
N GLY A 187 -26.29 -14.46 25.86
CA GLY A 187 -27.78 -14.44 25.82
C GLY A 187 -28.41 -13.08 25.50
N GLY A 188 -27.62 -12.05 25.27
CA GLY A 188 -28.05 -10.79 24.65
C GLY A 188 -28.11 -10.89 23.12
N SER A 189 -28.53 -9.80 22.46
CA SER A 189 -28.52 -9.68 21.02
C SER A 189 -27.09 -9.83 20.47
N SER A 190 -26.94 -10.49 19.31
CA SER A 190 -25.64 -10.72 18.68
C SER A 190 -25.06 -9.41 18.13
N LEU A 191 -23.74 -9.27 18.22
CA LEU A 191 -22.98 -8.17 17.66
C LEU A 191 -22.00 -8.67 16.59
N PRO A 192 -21.76 -7.91 15.52
CA PRO A 192 -20.73 -8.24 14.55
C PRO A 192 -19.34 -8.11 15.18
N SER A 193 -18.39 -8.93 14.72
CA SER A 193 -16.98 -8.74 15.06
C SER A 193 -16.46 -7.43 14.50
N GLN A 194 -15.47 -6.84 15.16
CA GLN A 194 -14.76 -5.65 14.71
C GLN A 194 -13.31 -5.99 14.39
N THR A 195 -12.76 -5.34 13.38
CA THR A 195 -11.34 -5.40 13.05
C THR A 195 -10.69 -4.07 13.44
N VAL A 196 -9.58 -4.13 14.15
CA VAL A 196 -8.85 -2.96 14.62
C VAL A 196 -7.36 -3.16 14.39
N THR A 197 -6.62 -2.09 14.08
CA THR A 197 -5.17 -2.14 13.98
C THR A 197 -4.56 -2.48 15.35
N ARG A 198 -3.61 -3.42 15.36
CA ARG A 198 -2.90 -3.82 16.58
C ARG A 198 -2.35 -2.62 17.34
N GLY A 199 -2.56 -2.59 18.65
CA GLY A 199 -2.17 -1.48 19.52
C GLY A 199 -3.13 -0.29 19.53
N GLN A 200 -4.18 -0.30 18.72
CA GLN A 200 -5.22 0.72 18.73
C GLN A 200 -6.36 0.36 19.69
N ARG A 201 -7.15 1.36 20.05
CA ARG A 201 -8.35 1.18 20.86
C ARG A 201 -9.49 0.64 20.01
N LEU A 202 -10.33 -0.18 20.63
CA LEU A 202 -11.55 -0.70 20.02
C LEU A 202 -12.67 0.34 20.13
N ALA A 203 -13.40 0.57 19.05
CA ALA A 203 -14.62 1.38 19.13
C ALA A 203 -15.67 0.64 19.97
N ARG A 204 -16.31 1.36 20.93
CA ARG A 204 -17.37 0.78 21.74
C ARG A 204 -18.54 0.38 20.83
N PRO A 205 -18.98 -0.89 20.84
CA PRO A 205 -20.16 -1.31 20.10
C PRO A 205 -21.44 -0.75 20.75
N ASP A 206 -22.56 -0.82 20.03
CA ASP A 206 -23.87 -0.63 20.65
C ASP A 206 -24.09 -1.67 21.74
N ASP A 207 -24.77 -1.27 22.82
CA ASP A 207 -25.05 -2.17 23.92
C ASP A 207 -26.05 -3.26 23.46
N PRO A 208 -25.74 -4.55 23.63
CA PRO A 208 -26.66 -5.63 23.32
C PRO A 208 -27.88 -5.58 24.26
N VAL A 209 -29.00 -6.08 23.77
CA VAL A 209 -30.24 -6.16 24.56
C VAL A 209 -30.46 -7.56 25.07
N ARG A 210 -30.75 -7.69 26.36
CA ARG A 210 -31.17 -8.95 27.02
C ARG A 210 -32.33 -8.69 27.95
N GLU A 211 -33.46 -9.30 27.66
CA GLU A 211 -34.69 -9.08 28.41
C GLU A 211 -34.52 -9.41 29.90
N GLY A 212 -34.90 -8.46 30.78
CA GLY A 212 -34.79 -8.58 32.25
C GLY A 212 -33.37 -8.43 32.81
N TYR A 213 -32.43 -7.95 31.97
CA TYR A 213 -31.04 -7.76 32.40
C TYR A 213 -30.50 -6.44 31.91
N ARG A 214 -29.61 -5.82 32.68
CA ARG A 214 -28.81 -4.65 32.33
C ARG A 214 -27.37 -5.07 32.09
N LEU A 215 -26.77 -4.54 31.02
CA LEU A 215 -25.34 -4.74 30.73
C LEU A 215 -24.51 -4.04 31.82
N THR A 216 -23.60 -4.76 32.46
CA THR A 216 -22.65 -4.21 33.43
C THR A 216 -21.34 -3.77 32.77
N GLY A 217 -21.02 -4.31 31.61
CA GLY A 217 -19.86 -3.98 30.81
C GLY A 217 -19.37 -5.15 30.00
N TRP A 218 -18.24 -4.91 29.32
CA TRP A 218 -17.52 -5.90 28.53
C TRP A 218 -16.26 -6.33 29.27
N TYR A 219 -15.95 -7.62 29.24
CA TYR A 219 -14.82 -8.20 29.97
C TYR A 219 -13.89 -8.93 29.01
N SER A 220 -12.58 -8.84 29.27
CA SER A 220 -11.57 -9.49 28.44
C SER A 220 -11.35 -10.98 28.77
N ASP A 221 -12.06 -11.51 29.75
CA ASP A 221 -11.98 -12.90 30.16
C ASP A 221 -13.38 -13.48 30.41
N PRO A 222 -13.58 -14.79 30.19
CA PRO A 222 -14.89 -15.43 30.37
C PRO A 222 -15.33 -15.54 31.82
N ALA A 223 -14.42 -15.32 32.78
CA ALA A 223 -14.74 -15.32 34.23
C ALA A 223 -15.27 -13.93 34.69
N LEU A 224 -15.33 -12.97 33.80
CA LEU A 224 -15.79 -11.58 34.04
C LEU A 224 -15.03 -10.91 35.20
N THR A 225 -13.70 -11.11 35.25
CA THR A 225 -12.85 -10.53 36.29
C THR A 225 -12.15 -9.28 35.86
N ARG A 226 -11.91 -9.11 34.55
CA ARG A 226 -11.22 -7.97 34.00
C ARG A 226 -12.13 -7.18 33.06
N LEU A 227 -12.68 -6.10 33.60
CA LEU A 227 -13.49 -5.15 32.82
C LEU A 227 -12.63 -4.49 31.72
N TRP A 228 -13.17 -4.44 30.51
CA TRP A 228 -12.55 -3.76 29.36
C TRP A 228 -12.93 -2.28 29.37
N ASP A 229 -11.91 -1.42 29.35
CA ASP A 229 -12.07 0.02 29.24
C ASP A 229 -11.81 0.46 27.80
N PHE A 230 -12.85 0.87 27.07
CA PHE A 230 -12.75 1.31 25.67
C PHE A 230 -11.95 2.61 25.51
N ASP A 231 -11.75 3.39 26.58
CA ASP A 231 -11.01 4.64 26.52
C ASP A 231 -9.51 4.48 26.75
N THR A 232 -9.08 3.38 27.39
CA THR A 232 -7.68 3.19 27.78
C THR A 232 -7.07 1.88 27.25
N ASP A 233 -7.86 0.78 27.16
CA ASP A 233 -7.35 -0.51 26.72
C ASP A 233 -7.12 -0.53 25.20
N THR A 234 -6.07 -1.25 24.79
CA THR A 234 -5.70 -1.44 23.39
C THR A 234 -5.71 -2.91 23.01
N VAL A 235 -6.09 -3.20 21.75
CA VAL A 235 -6.15 -4.56 21.24
C VAL A 235 -4.77 -4.97 20.72
N THR A 236 -4.15 -5.98 21.31
CA THR A 236 -2.79 -6.44 20.94
C THR A 236 -2.78 -7.82 20.28
N ALA A 237 -3.91 -8.51 20.22
CA ALA A 237 -4.09 -9.81 19.57
C ALA A 237 -5.58 -10.04 19.28
N ASN A 238 -5.89 -11.05 18.46
CA ASN A 238 -7.26 -11.52 18.32
C ASN A 238 -7.83 -11.91 19.69
N MET A 239 -9.02 -11.42 20.01
CA MET A 239 -9.62 -11.64 21.32
C MET A 239 -11.15 -11.68 21.27
N THR A 240 -11.74 -12.15 22.36
CA THR A 240 -13.20 -12.12 22.60
C THR A 240 -13.49 -11.25 23.81
N LEU A 241 -14.46 -10.35 23.69
CA LEU A 241 -15.04 -9.62 24.80
C LEU A 241 -16.34 -10.28 25.22
N TYR A 242 -16.53 -10.43 26.52
CA TYR A 242 -17.67 -11.12 27.13
C TYR A 242 -18.58 -10.13 27.82
N ALA A 243 -19.87 -10.15 27.50
CA ALA A 243 -20.86 -9.28 28.16
C ALA A 243 -21.14 -9.75 29.59
N GLY A 244 -21.01 -8.84 30.53
CA GLY A 244 -21.48 -9.05 31.92
C GLY A 244 -22.92 -8.52 32.06
N TRP A 245 -23.76 -9.25 32.78
CA TRP A 245 -25.15 -8.93 32.96
C TRP A 245 -25.56 -8.94 34.45
N GLU A 246 -26.40 -8.00 34.84
CA GLU A 246 -27.07 -7.93 36.12
C GLU A 246 -28.58 -7.97 35.89
N ALA A 247 -29.28 -8.78 36.65
CA ALA A 247 -30.74 -8.86 36.57
C ALA A 247 -31.37 -7.51 36.94
N GLU A 248 -32.27 -6.98 36.10
CA GLU A 248 -33.07 -5.83 36.46
C GLU A 248 -34.06 -6.25 37.55
N GLU A 249 -34.07 -5.47 38.66
CA GLU A 249 -35.13 -5.64 39.68
C GLU A 249 -36.48 -5.34 39.04
N ALA A 250 -37.38 -6.30 39.07
CA ALA A 250 -38.76 -6.06 38.65
C ALA A 250 -39.32 -4.82 39.38
N PRO A 251 -40.03 -3.90 38.65
CA PRO A 251 -40.64 -2.74 39.30
C PRO A 251 -41.47 -3.20 40.48
N GLY A 252 -41.04 -2.79 41.69
CA GLY A 252 -41.51 -3.33 42.95
C GLY A 252 -43.01 -3.32 43.03
N THR A 253 -43.60 -4.47 43.31
CA THR A 253 -44.96 -4.58 43.80
C THR A 253 -45.06 -3.65 45.00
N PRO A 254 -46.03 -2.72 45.08
CA PRO A 254 -46.12 -1.77 46.20
C PRO A 254 -46.21 -2.59 47.51
N GLU A 255 -45.23 -2.41 48.36
CA GLU A 255 -45.14 -3.05 49.67
C GLU A 255 -46.40 -2.72 50.46
N LYS A 256 -47.28 -3.73 50.68
CA LYS A 256 -48.34 -3.62 51.66
C LYS A 256 -47.70 -3.38 53.00
N ARG A 257 -47.69 -2.14 53.49
CA ARG A 257 -47.38 -1.74 54.85
C ARG A 257 -48.26 -2.56 55.80
N GLY A 258 -47.70 -3.63 56.38
CA GLY A 258 -48.38 -4.52 57.33
C GLY A 258 -47.38 -5.15 58.29
N SER A 259 -47.20 -4.45 59.42
CA SER A 259 -46.93 -4.99 60.77
C SER A 259 -45.86 -6.08 60.97
N THR A 260 -44.77 -5.67 61.62
CA THR A 260 -43.99 -6.40 62.67
C THR A 260 -43.82 -7.94 62.55
N GLY A 261 -42.58 -8.35 62.28
CA GLY A 261 -42.17 -9.76 62.47
C GLY A 261 -40.68 -9.93 62.18
N TRP A 262 -39.88 -10.04 63.20
CA TRP A 262 -38.48 -10.35 63.13
C TRP A 262 -38.26 -11.77 62.56
N ALA A 263 -37.69 -11.93 61.38
CA ALA A 263 -37.21 -13.22 60.92
C ALA A 263 -35.83 -13.03 60.26
N LEU A 264 -34.85 -13.69 60.81
CA LEU A 264 -33.49 -13.85 60.32
C LEU A 264 -33.51 -14.42 58.90
N ALA A 265 -33.08 -13.67 57.94
CA ALA A 265 -32.89 -14.15 56.57
C ALA A 265 -31.49 -14.83 56.44
N ALA A 266 -31.51 -16.12 56.30
CA ALA A 266 -30.37 -16.92 55.90
C ALA A 266 -30.08 -16.67 54.40
N LEU A 267 -28.85 -16.35 54.06
CA LEU A 267 -28.32 -16.30 52.72
C LEU A 267 -28.32 -17.67 52.02
N PRO A 268 -28.68 -17.83 50.79
CA PRO A 268 -28.28 -18.98 50.00
C PRO A 268 -27.00 -18.67 49.24
N VAL A 269 -25.87 -19.09 49.79
CA VAL A 269 -24.64 -19.30 49.04
C VAL A 269 -24.76 -20.64 48.32
N VAL A 270 -24.42 -20.65 47.03
CA VAL A 270 -23.89 -21.77 46.24
C VAL A 270 -24.89 -22.76 45.62
N LEU A 271 -24.86 -22.80 44.33
CA LEU A 271 -24.81 -24.01 43.47
C LEU A 271 -24.45 -23.70 42.03
N ILE A 272 -23.21 -23.36 41.78
CA ILE A 272 -22.60 -23.42 40.43
C ILE A 272 -21.25 -24.18 40.53
N ALA A 273 -21.28 -25.41 40.99
CA ALA A 273 -20.06 -26.22 41.04
C ALA A 273 -20.27 -27.70 40.66
N LEU A 274 -21.24 -28.04 39.84
CA LEU A 274 -21.51 -29.45 39.51
C LEU A 274 -21.79 -29.78 38.03
N TRP A 275 -21.48 -28.93 37.10
CA TRP A 275 -21.71 -29.25 35.67
C TRP A 275 -20.46 -29.55 34.84
N ILE A 276 -19.25 -29.50 35.39
CA ILE A 276 -18.00 -29.73 34.63
C ILE A 276 -17.41 -31.14 34.79
N ARG A 277 -18.09 -32.08 35.45
CA ARG A 277 -17.52 -33.42 35.75
C ARG A 277 -18.18 -34.61 35.06
N ARG A 278 -18.81 -34.45 33.90
CA ARG A 278 -19.43 -35.61 33.22
C ARG A 278 -19.21 -35.65 31.70
N LYS A 279 -17.98 -35.46 31.24
CA LYS A 279 -17.61 -35.81 29.85
C LYS A 279 -16.16 -36.25 29.72
N ARG A 280 -15.77 -37.28 30.50
CA ARG A 280 -14.64 -38.17 30.19
C ARG A 280 -14.96 -39.56 30.80
N ARG A 281 -15.57 -40.36 30.00
CA ARG A 281 -15.38 -41.82 29.87
C ARG A 281 -15.79 -42.19 28.46
#